data_0e45a1d1b01df8779e85aea7ebef4806
#
_entry.id   0e45a1d1b01df8779e85aea7ebef4806
#
_cell.length_a   1.000
_cell.length_b   1.000
_cell.length_c   1.000
_cell.angle_alpha   90.00
_cell.angle_beta   90.00
_cell.angle_gamma   90.00
#
_symmetry.space_group_name_H-M   'P 1'
#
loop_
_entity.id
_entity.type
_entity.pdbx_description
1 polymer ?
#
loop_
_entity_poly.entity_id
_entity_poly.type
_entity_poly.pdbx_seq_one_letter_code
_entity_poly.pdbx_strand_id
1 'polypeptide(L)'
;MNTATRCGFTPQYTRLEKLYKDYHDKGLEIIDIPCNQFGSQAPGSDEEIHTFCTSSYSTTFPQMTKSDVNGDKQIPLYKFLKAQKGTEGDIRWNFTKFVIDRKGNVVKRFEPAGSMDELESLIKSLL
;
A
#
# COMPACT_ATOMS: atom_id res chain seq x y z
N MET A 1 -0.24 2.25 -0.13
CA MET A 1 -0.44 1.15 0.85
C MET A 1 0.71 1.08 1.85
N ASN A 2 0.42 0.66 3.05
CA ASN A 2 1.43 0.36 4.05
C ASN A 2 1.71 -1.14 4.07
N THR A 3 2.98 -1.53 4.15
CA THR A 3 3.39 -2.91 3.90
C THR A 3 4.40 -3.43 4.91
N ALA A 4 4.67 -4.72 4.84
CA ALA A 4 5.67 -5.38 5.65
C ALA A 4 6.19 -6.62 4.92
N THR A 5 7.39 -7.07 5.31
CA THR A 5 8.07 -8.21 4.66
C THR A 5 7.81 -9.55 5.34
N ARG A 6 7.30 -9.53 6.58
CA ARG A 6 7.09 -10.74 7.40
C ARG A 6 5.64 -10.92 7.85
N CYS A 7 4.70 -10.41 7.07
CA CYS A 7 3.27 -10.51 7.34
C CYS A 7 2.66 -11.70 6.60
N GLY A 8 1.58 -12.26 7.16
CA GLY A 8 0.78 -13.27 6.45
C GLY A 8 0.18 -12.75 5.15
N PHE A 9 -0.01 -11.44 5.02
CA PHE A 9 -0.50 -10.81 3.79
C PHE A 9 0.62 -10.43 2.80
N THR A 10 1.89 -10.60 3.14
CA THR A 10 3.01 -10.26 2.24
C THR A 10 2.90 -10.90 0.86
N PRO A 11 2.37 -12.14 0.69
CA PRO A 11 2.15 -12.71 -0.64
C PRO A 11 1.23 -11.89 -1.55
N GLN A 12 0.47 -10.94 -1.03
CA GLN A 12 -0.32 -10.02 -1.86
C GLN A 12 0.54 -9.20 -2.82
N TYR A 13 1.83 -9.07 -2.56
CA TYR A 13 2.75 -8.42 -3.50
C TYR A 13 2.69 -9.04 -4.91
N THR A 14 2.49 -10.34 -5.03
CA THR A 14 2.36 -11.00 -6.33
C THR A 14 1.21 -10.42 -7.14
N ARG A 15 0.02 -10.29 -6.54
CA ARG A 15 -1.15 -9.73 -7.21
C ARG A 15 -1.00 -8.24 -7.46
N LEU A 16 -0.42 -7.52 -6.51
CA LEU A 16 -0.20 -6.07 -6.64
C LEU A 16 0.78 -5.74 -7.77
N GLU A 17 1.85 -6.51 -7.91
CA GLU A 17 2.78 -6.33 -9.00
C GLU A 17 2.14 -6.66 -10.35
N LYS A 18 1.29 -7.69 -10.40
CA LYS A 18 0.53 -8.01 -11.61
C LYS A 18 -0.38 -6.84 -12.02
N LEU A 19 -1.10 -6.25 -11.07
CA LEU A 19 -1.91 -5.06 -11.32
C LEU A 19 -1.06 -3.92 -11.86
N TYR A 20 0.09 -3.70 -11.27
CA TYR A 20 1.00 -2.64 -11.70
C TYR A 20 1.47 -2.85 -13.14
N LYS A 21 1.90 -4.06 -13.49
CA LYS A 21 2.31 -4.40 -14.85
C LYS A 21 1.18 -4.24 -15.86
N ASP A 22 -0.02 -4.67 -15.48
CA ASP A 22 -1.17 -4.67 -16.40
C ASP A 22 -1.69 -3.25 -16.66
N TYR A 23 -1.61 -2.34 -15.68
CA TYR A 23 -2.29 -1.04 -15.75
C TYR A 23 -1.37 0.18 -15.64
N HIS A 24 -0.08 0.01 -15.40
CA HIS A 24 0.83 1.16 -15.28
C HIS A 24 0.83 2.01 -16.56
N ASP A 25 0.87 1.40 -17.72
CA ASP A 25 0.83 2.10 -19.01
C ASP A 25 -0.48 2.84 -19.24
N LYS A 26 -1.53 2.48 -18.51
CA LYS A 26 -2.84 3.13 -18.57
C LYS A 26 -3.00 4.22 -17.52
N GLY A 27 -1.98 4.44 -16.70
CA GLY A 27 -1.96 5.51 -15.72
C GLY A 27 -1.98 5.08 -14.26
N LEU A 28 -1.97 3.77 -13.96
CA LEU A 28 -1.89 3.31 -12.58
C LEU A 28 -0.52 3.60 -11.98
N GLU A 29 -0.51 4.15 -10.77
CA GLU A 29 0.68 4.18 -9.93
C GLU A 29 0.38 3.48 -8.61
N ILE A 30 1.37 2.76 -8.09
CA ILE A 30 1.30 2.13 -6.76
C ILE A 30 2.45 2.68 -5.93
N ILE A 31 2.13 3.20 -4.75
CA ILE A 31 3.14 3.68 -3.80
C ILE A 31 3.13 2.74 -2.60
N ASP A 32 4.28 2.13 -2.36
CA ASP A 32 4.51 1.19 -1.27
C ASP A 32 5.27 1.88 -0.14
N ILE A 33 4.69 1.88 1.06
CA ILE A 33 5.29 2.52 2.24
C ILE A 33 5.48 1.46 3.32
N PRO A 34 6.69 0.89 3.46
CA PRO A 34 6.94 -0.07 4.55
C PRO A 34 6.71 0.57 5.91
N CYS A 35 6.10 -0.17 6.82
CA CYS A 35 5.79 0.30 8.16
C CYS A 35 5.99 -0.81 9.17
N ASN A 36 6.71 -0.52 10.26
CA ASN A 36 7.05 -1.50 11.30
C ASN A 36 6.11 -1.47 12.50
N GLN A 37 5.00 -0.72 12.43
CA GLN A 37 4.10 -0.53 13.57
C GLN A 37 3.18 -1.72 13.85
N PHE A 38 3.08 -2.68 12.94
CA PHE A 38 2.15 -3.79 13.06
C PHE A 38 2.91 -5.10 13.26
N GLY A 39 3.03 -5.50 14.52
CA GLY A 39 3.72 -6.73 14.89
C GLY A 39 5.23 -6.72 14.61
N SER A 40 5.83 -5.56 14.38
CA SER A 40 7.25 -5.43 14.01
C SER A 40 7.62 -6.31 12.82
N GLN A 41 6.75 -6.38 11.82
CA GLN A 41 6.87 -7.28 10.68
C GLN A 41 7.59 -6.66 9.46
N ALA A 42 8.12 -5.45 9.61
CA ALA A 42 8.95 -4.81 8.60
C ALA A 42 10.33 -4.42 9.18
N PRO A 43 11.10 -5.40 9.69
CA PRO A 43 12.40 -5.10 10.28
C PRO A 43 13.44 -4.78 9.20
N GLY A 44 14.55 -4.20 9.64
CA GLY A 44 15.68 -3.92 8.78
C GLY A 44 15.65 -2.52 8.16
N SER A 45 16.65 -2.24 7.34
CA SER A 45 16.80 -0.98 6.64
C SER A 45 15.89 -0.89 5.41
N ASP A 46 15.73 0.32 4.88
CA ASP A 46 15.01 0.52 3.62
C ASP A 46 15.62 -0.31 2.50
N GLU A 47 16.95 -0.38 2.43
CA GLU A 47 17.66 -1.17 1.42
C GLU A 47 17.35 -2.66 1.56
N GLU A 48 17.39 -3.20 2.77
CA GLU A 48 17.07 -4.61 3.03
C GLU A 48 15.63 -4.94 2.66
N ILE A 49 14.69 -4.08 2.99
CA ILE A 49 13.27 -4.23 2.66
C ILE A 49 13.08 -4.21 1.14
N HIS A 50 13.71 -3.26 0.45
CA HIS A 50 13.62 -3.15 -1.00
C HIS A 50 14.22 -4.38 -1.70
N THR A 51 15.36 -4.85 -1.23
CA THR A 51 16.01 -6.06 -1.76
C THR A 51 15.12 -7.28 -1.59
N PHE A 52 14.49 -7.43 -0.42
CA PHE A 52 13.53 -8.51 -0.20
C PHE A 52 12.38 -8.47 -1.21
N CYS A 53 11.76 -7.31 -1.39
CA CYS A 53 10.61 -7.17 -2.29
C CYS A 53 10.98 -7.44 -3.74
N THR A 54 12.10 -6.91 -4.21
CA THR A 54 12.54 -7.12 -5.59
C THR A 54 13.00 -8.54 -5.85
N SER A 55 13.68 -9.17 -4.90
CA SER A 55 14.19 -10.53 -5.04
C SER A 55 13.10 -11.59 -4.90
N SER A 56 12.18 -11.42 -3.95
CA SER A 56 11.16 -12.43 -3.63
C SER A 56 9.89 -12.27 -4.43
N TYR A 57 9.53 -11.04 -4.83
CA TYR A 57 8.25 -10.74 -5.50
C TYR A 57 8.41 -9.99 -6.81
N SER A 58 9.63 -9.66 -7.21
CA SER A 58 9.93 -8.94 -8.45
C SER A 58 9.17 -7.60 -8.56
N THR A 59 9.00 -6.91 -7.45
CA THR A 59 8.24 -5.65 -7.44
C THR A 59 8.96 -4.57 -8.23
N THR A 60 8.19 -3.80 -8.99
CA THR A 60 8.71 -2.71 -9.82
C THR A 60 8.08 -1.35 -9.49
N PHE A 61 7.03 -1.31 -8.67
CA PHE A 61 6.42 -0.05 -8.26
C PHE A 61 7.30 0.67 -7.22
N PRO A 62 7.16 2.02 -7.11
CA PRO A 62 7.93 2.81 -6.16
C PRO A 62 7.74 2.36 -4.72
N GLN A 63 8.85 2.21 -4.01
CA GLN A 63 8.86 1.92 -2.58
C GLN A 63 9.52 3.06 -1.83
N MET A 64 8.80 3.62 -0.87
CA MET A 64 9.24 4.77 -0.09
C MET A 64 10.03 4.31 1.14
N THR A 65 10.61 5.27 1.84
CA THR A 65 11.28 4.99 3.12
C THR A 65 10.30 4.46 4.14
N LYS A 66 10.75 3.55 4.99
CA LYS A 66 9.95 3.01 6.10
C LYS A 66 9.45 4.16 6.98
N SER A 67 8.14 4.17 7.26
CA SER A 67 7.49 5.30 7.91
C SER A 67 6.40 4.85 8.86
N ASP A 68 6.05 5.72 9.81
CA ASP A 68 4.89 5.52 10.66
C ASP A 68 3.63 6.02 9.96
N VAL A 69 2.55 5.28 10.11
CA VAL A 69 1.23 5.60 9.53
C VAL A 69 0.20 5.95 10.61
N ASN A 70 0.51 5.71 11.87
CA ASN A 70 -0.31 6.05 13.03
C ASN A 70 0.52 6.80 14.07
N GLY A 71 -0.13 7.61 14.90
CA GLY A 71 0.49 8.26 16.05
C GLY A 71 1.22 9.55 15.72
N ASP A 72 2.00 10.03 16.68
CA ASP A 72 2.62 11.36 16.61
C ASP A 72 3.64 11.50 15.48
N LYS A 73 4.24 10.39 15.05
CA LYS A 73 5.27 10.37 14.01
C LYS A 73 4.73 9.97 12.64
N GLN A 74 3.41 9.85 12.51
CA GLN A 74 2.81 9.51 11.22
C GLN A 74 3.17 10.54 10.16
N ILE A 75 3.45 10.06 8.95
CA ILE A 75 3.76 10.96 7.84
C ILE A 75 2.50 11.74 7.41
N PRO A 76 2.66 12.95 6.87
CA PRO A 76 1.50 13.80 6.48
C PRO A 76 0.52 13.12 5.53
N LEU A 77 1.01 12.26 4.64
CA LEU A 77 0.16 11.52 3.73
C LEU A 77 -0.91 10.71 4.48
N TYR A 78 -0.52 9.98 5.52
CA TYR A 78 -1.47 9.15 6.27
C TYR A 78 -2.41 9.98 7.15
N LYS A 79 -1.93 11.08 7.67
CA LYS A 79 -2.80 12.03 8.36
C LYS A 79 -3.92 12.51 7.43
N PHE A 80 -3.56 12.82 6.18
CA PHE A 80 -4.52 13.23 5.15
C PHE A 80 -5.48 12.08 4.79
N LEU A 81 -4.96 10.90 4.48
CA LEU A 81 -5.77 9.75 4.05
C LEU A 81 -6.79 9.33 5.12
N LYS A 82 -6.39 9.36 6.38
CA LYS A 82 -7.23 8.95 7.51
C LYS A 82 -8.24 10.01 7.95
N ALA A 83 -8.17 11.21 7.42
CA ALA A 83 -9.09 12.31 7.72
C ALA A 83 -10.17 12.48 6.66
N GLN A 84 -10.12 11.73 5.56
CA GLN A 84 -11.09 11.85 4.48
C GLN A 84 -12.39 11.12 4.83
N LYS A 85 -13.51 11.71 4.42
CA LYS A 85 -14.83 11.10 4.65
C LYS A 85 -14.91 9.73 3.95
N GLY A 86 -15.26 8.72 4.72
CA GLY A 86 -15.39 7.34 4.23
C GLY A 86 -14.13 6.50 4.37
N THR A 87 -12.98 7.12 4.70
CA THR A 87 -11.72 6.39 4.88
C THR A 87 -11.05 6.68 6.21
N GLU A 88 -11.83 7.22 7.15
CA GLU A 88 -11.35 7.67 8.47
C GLU A 88 -10.83 6.53 9.34
N GLY A 89 -10.00 6.92 10.29
CA GLY A 89 -9.56 6.05 11.37
C GLY A 89 -8.16 5.49 11.16
N ASP A 90 -7.55 5.08 12.27
CA ASP A 90 -6.20 4.54 12.28
C ASP A 90 -6.09 3.29 11.41
N ILE A 91 -4.89 3.09 10.87
CA ILE A 91 -4.55 1.87 10.17
C ILE A 91 -4.46 0.75 11.20
N ARG A 92 -5.08 -0.39 10.91
CA ARG A 92 -5.20 -1.50 11.85
C ARG A 92 -4.19 -2.61 11.61
N TRP A 93 -3.71 -2.74 10.38
CA TRP A 93 -2.75 -3.78 10.03
C TRP A 93 -2.03 -3.48 8.72
N ASN A 94 -1.03 -4.32 8.40
CA ASN A 94 -0.28 -4.24 7.15
C ASN A 94 -1.16 -4.50 5.93
N PHE A 95 -0.81 -3.93 4.80
CA PHE A 95 -1.51 -4.09 3.52
C PHE A 95 -2.91 -3.49 3.47
N THR A 96 -3.13 -2.45 4.25
CA THR A 96 -4.26 -1.54 4.07
C THR A 96 -4.00 -0.68 2.84
N LYS A 97 -4.99 -0.56 1.96
CA LYS A 97 -4.84 0.13 0.68
C LYS A 97 -5.82 1.28 0.58
N PHE A 98 -5.35 2.39 0.03
CA PHE A 98 -6.21 3.52 -0.32
C PHE A 98 -6.18 3.69 -1.83
N VAL A 99 -7.36 3.85 -2.43
CA VAL A 99 -7.48 4.12 -3.86
C VAL A 99 -7.77 5.61 -4.05
N ILE A 100 -6.98 6.25 -4.90
CA ILE A 100 -7.03 7.69 -5.17
C ILE A 100 -7.25 7.85 -6.67
N ASP A 101 -8.21 8.71 -7.05
CA ASP A 101 -8.52 8.92 -8.46
C ASP A 101 -7.52 9.89 -9.13
N ARG A 102 -7.69 10.14 -10.42
CA ARG A 102 -6.80 11.01 -11.21
C ARG A 102 -6.84 12.47 -10.75
N LYS A 103 -7.85 12.86 -10.00
CA LYS A 103 -8.02 14.23 -9.49
C LYS A 103 -7.51 14.40 -8.07
N GLY A 104 -6.96 13.33 -7.47
CA GLY A 104 -6.47 13.36 -6.09
C GLY A 104 -7.52 13.10 -5.03
N ASN A 105 -8.72 12.68 -5.40
CA ASN A 105 -9.77 12.33 -4.44
C ASN A 105 -9.55 10.92 -3.90
N VAL A 106 -9.62 10.76 -2.57
CA VAL A 106 -9.53 9.46 -1.91
C VAL A 106 -10.89 8.77 -2.06
N VAL A 107 -10.94 7.72 -2.88
CA VAL A 107 -12.19 7.09 -3.30
C VAL A 107 -12.61 5.98 -2.33
N LYS A 108 -11.67 5.15 -1.91
CA LYS A 108 -11.98 3.99 -1.07
C LYS A 108 -10.76 3.50 -0.31
N ARG A 109 -11.01 2.94 0.86
CA ARG A 109 -10.03 2.23 1.68
C ARG A 109 -10.38 0.74 1.69
N PHE A 110 -9.37 -0.10 1.43
CA PHE A 110 -9.48 -1.56 1.52
C PHE A 110 -8.67 -2.04 2.71
N GLU A 111 -9.30 -2.80 3.59
CA GLU A 111 -8.60 -3.48 4.68
C GLU A 111 -7.77 -4.64 4.12
N PRO A 112 -6.78 -5.19 4.86
CA PRO A 112 -5.85 -6.19 4.32
C PRO A 112 -6.52 -7.38 3.64
N ALA A 113 -7.58 -7.93 4.23
CA ALA A 113 -8.29 -9.08 3.71
C ALA A 113 -9.39 -8.73 2.69
N GLY A 114 -9.50 -7.46 2.31
CA GLY A 114 -10.49 -7.02 1.32
C GLY A 114 -10.26 -7.66 -0.05
N SER A 115 -11.32 -7.74 -0.84
CA SER A 115 -11.28 -8.41 -2.14
C SER A 115 -10.33 -7.74 -3.12
N MET A 116 -9.33 -8.48 -3.59
CA MET A 116 -8.40 -8.01 -4.62
C MET A 116 -9.11 -7.86 -5.98
N ASP A 117 -10.17 -8.62 -6.23
CA ASP A 117 -10.97 -8.48 -7.44
C ASP A 117 -11.77 -7.19 -7.43
N GLU A 118 -12.33 -6.80 -6.29
CA GLU A 118 -12.99 -5.50 -6.15
C GLU A 118 -11.99 -4.34 -6.29
N LEU A 119 -10.79 -4.49 -5.75
CA LEU A 119 -9.73 -3.51 -5.91
C LEU A 119 -9.39 -3.32 -7.39
N GLU A 120 -9.19 -4.40 -8.11
CA GLU A 120 -8.89 -4.35 -9.54
C GLU A 120 -10.04 -3.70 -10.32
N SER A 121 -11.28 -4.07 -10.05
CA SER A 121 -12.45 -3.50 -10.72
C SER A 121 -12.56 -1.99 -10.49
N LEU A 122 -12.31 -1.54 -9.25
CA LEU A 122 -12.34 -0.11 -8.95
C LEU A 122 -11.21 0.62 -9.68
N ILE A 123 -10.00 0.09 -9.68
CA ILE A 123 -8.87 0.67 -10.39
C ILE A 123 -9.21 0.84 -11.89
N LYS A 124 -9.73 -0.21 -12.53
CA LYS A 124 -10.13 -0.16 -13.94
C LYS A 124 -11.15 0.92 -14.21
N SER A 125 -12.10 1.12 -13.30
CA SER A 125 -13.16 2.11 -13.48
C SER A 125 -12.64 3.55 -13.39
N LEU A 126 -11.49 3.77 -12.78
CA LEU A 126 -10.89 5.10 -12.58
C LEU A 126 -9.80 5.45 -13.60
N LEU A 127 -9.41 4.50 -14.45
CA LEU A 127 -8.36 4.70 -15.46
C LEU A 127 -8.84 5.40 -16.74
#